data_7ef4d7b073d30ba6224761cf44e9f83d
#
_entry.id   7ef4d7b073d30ba6224761cf44e9f83d
#
_cell.length_a   1.000
_cell.length_b   1.000
_cell.length_c   1.000
_cell.angle_alpha   90.00
_cell.angle_beta   90.00
_cell.angle_gamma   90.00
#
_symmetry.space_group_name_H-M   'P 1'
#
loop_
_entity.id
_entity.type
_entity.pdbx_description
1 polymer ?
#
loop_
_entity_poly.entity_id
_entity_poly.type
_entity_poly.pdbx_seq_one_letter_code
_entity_poly.pdbx_strand_id
1 'polypeptide(L)'
;MRSEPEALPDEVVQLLAPFFPGYDLARVRTIEGIPFYVFGNPVGYADRDRIYFEAGAYRLDTPEGLALLAHEVTHCRQYHRHGTWRFRARYLWSYFHGRLNGMSGKEAYLNIPYEIEAREVEARVYLTMKRLQEN
;
A
#
# COMPACT_ATOMS: atom_id res chain seq x y z
N MET A 1 -8.91 6.27 -18.52
CA MET A 1 -7.49 6.46 -18.89
C MET A 1 -6.68 6.79 -17.67
N ARG A 2 -5.51 6.17 -17.51
CA ARG A 2 -4.66 6.42 -16.35
C ARG A 2 -3.86 7.71 -16.53
N SER A 3 -3.64 8.41 -15.42
CA SER A 3 -2.86 9.63 -15.43
C SER A 3 -1.36 9.33 -15.56
N GLU A 4 -0.57 10.38 -15.75
CA GLU A 4 0.89 10.24 -15.72
C GLU A 4 1.36 9.95 -14.30
N PRO A 5 2.45 9.17 -14.13
CA PRO A 5 3.02 8.92 -12.81
C PRO A 5 3.51 10.22 -12.16
N GLU A 6 3.19 10.38 -10.89
CA GLU A 6 3.57 11.57 -10.12
C GLU A 6 4.35 11.18 -8.87
N ALA A 7 5.35 11.99 -8.54
CA ALA A 7 6.08 11.83 -7.28
C ALA A 7 5.19 12.25 -6.11
N LEU A 8 5.51 11.77 -4.91
CA LEU A 8 4.84 12.25 -3.71
C LEU A 8 5.24 13.70 -3.44
N PRO A 9 4.30 14.55 -2.99
CA PRO A 9 4.66 15.90 -2.56
C PRO A 9 5.69 15.87 -1.41
N ASP A 10 6.58 16.86 -1.37
CA ASP A 10 7.65 16.91 -0.36
C ASP A 10 7.11 16.85 1.06
N GLU A 11 6.03 17.55 1.36
CA GLU A 11 5.45 17.55 2.70
C GLU A 11 4.90 16.19 3.10
N VAL A 12 4.37 15.42 2.13
CA VAL A 12 3.91 14.06 2.38
C VAL A 12 5.10 13.14 2.64
N VAL A 13 6.18 13.29 1.88
CA VAL A 13 7.42 12.55 2.13
C VAL A 13 7.90 12.79 3.55
N GLN A 14 7.90 14.05 4.00
CA GLN A 14 8.33 14.38 5.36
C GLN A 14 7.43 13.77 6.42
N LEU A 15 6.12 13.78 6.20
CA LEU A 15 5.16 13.19 7.15
C LEU A 15 5.32 11.68 7.26
N LEU A 16 5.55 11.00 6.15
CA LEU A 16 5.59 9.54 6.12
C LEU A 16 6.98 8.94 6.37
N ALA A 17 8.04 9.71 6.19
CA ALA A 17 9.41 9.20 6.32
C ALA A 17 9.67 8.46 7.64
N PRO A 18 9.18 8.91 8.80
CA PRO A 18 9.42 8.20 10.06
C PRO A 18 8.85 6.78 10.09
N PHE A 19 7.86 6.50 9.25
CA PHE A 19 7.23 5.17 9.20
C PHE A 19 7.96 4.22 8.26
N PHE A 20 8.90 4.72 7.44
CA PHE A 20 9.57 3.92 6.42
C PHE A 20 11.09 4.10 6.48
N PRO A 21 11.71 3.79 7.64
CA PRO A 21 13.16 3.91 7.73
C PRO A 21 13.83 2.96 6.73
N GLY A 22 14.84 3.44 6.04
CA GLY A 22 15.58 2.63 5.09
C GLY A 22 14.93 2.49 3.72
N TYR A 23 13.78 3.13 3.50
CA TYR A 23 13.13 3.15 2.19
C TYR A 23 13.00 4.58 1.67
N ASP A 24 13.47 4.80 0.45
CA ASP A 24 13.48 6.14 -0.16
C ASP A 24 12.12 6.45 -0.79
N LEU A 25 11.33 7.29 -0.11
CA LEU A 25 10.00 7.66 -0.59
C LEU A 25 10.04 8.47 -1.89
N ALA A 26 11.19 9.04 -2.26
CA ALA A 26 11.32 9.74 -3.53
C ALA A 26 11.20 8.79 -4.73
N ARG A 27 11.32 7.49 -4.51
CA ARG A 27 11.15 6.48 -5.57
C ARG A 27 9.71 6.25 -5.95
N VAL A 28 8.78 6.54 -5.03
CA VAL A 28 7.36 6.22 -5.20
C VAL A 28 6.73 7.10 -6.28
N ARG A 29 5.94 6.46 -7.14
CA ARG A 29 5.13 7.15 -8.15
C ARG A 29 3.68 6.73 -8.00
N THR A 30 2.78 7.70 -8.04
CA THR A 30 1.34 7.44 -7.93
C THR A 30 0.68 7.68 -9.28
N ILE A 31 -0.32 6.88 -9.58
CA ILE A 31 -1.02 6.92 -10.85
C ILE A 31 -2.52 6.76 -10.56
N GLU A 32 -3.37 7.62 -11.14
CA GLU A 32 -4.80 7.46 -11.02
C GLU A 32 -5.27 6.41 -12.04
N GLY A 33 -6.11 5.49 -11.58
CA GLY A 33 -6.68 4.44 -12.42
C GLY A 33 -6.05 3.07 -12.15
N ILE A 34 -6.89 2.11 -11.75
CA ILE A 34 -6.45 0.74 -11.49
C ILE A 34 -6.30 0.00 -12.84
N PRO A 35 -5.18 -0.72 -13.05
CA PRO A 35 -5.02 -1.48 -14.29
C PRO A 35 -6.12 -2.54 -14.45
N PHE A 36 -6.52 -2.78 -15.70
CA PHE A 36 -7.64 -3.69 -15.99
C PHE A 36 -7.37 -5.13 -15.57
N TYR A 37 -6.11 -5.53 -15.46
CA TYR A 37 -5.73 -6.91 -15.10
C TYR A 37 -5.74 -7.16 -13.59
N VAL A 38 -6.04 -6.15 -12.77
CA VAL A 38 -6.11 -6.31 -11.33
C VAL A 38 -7.52 -6.72 -10.92
N PHE A 39 -7.63 -7.83 -10.20
CA PHE A 39 -8.91 -8.37 -9.77
C PHE A 39 -9.31 -7.85 -8.39
N GLY A 40 -10.62 -7.88 -8.10
CA GLY A 40 -11.14 -7.61 -6.76
C GLY A 40 -11.51 -6.16 -6.49
N ASN A 41 -11.44 -5.29 -7.49
CA ASN A 41 -11.82 -3.87 -7.37
C ASN A 41 -11.16 -3.16 -6.18
N PRO A 42 -9.82 -3.23 -6.04
CA PRO A 42 -9.17 -2.54 -4.94
C PRO A 42 -9.21 -1.03 -5.12
N VAL A 43 -9.20 -0.28 -4.01
CA VAL A 43 -9.09 1.18 -4.07
C VAL A 43 -7.64 1.61 -4.35
N GLY A 44 -6.67 0.77 -4.02
CA GLY A 44 -5.25 0.99 -4.31
C GLY A 44 -4.58 -0.32 -4.68
N TYR A 45 -3.51 -0.22 -5.46
CA TYR A 45 -2.75 -1.38 -5.90
C TYR A 45 -1.30 -0.97 -6.10
N ALA A 46 -0.38 -1.66 -5.43
CA ALA A 46 1.05 -1.39 -5.53
C ALA A 46 1.73 -2.40 -6.45
N ASP A 47 2.58 -1.91 -7.35
CA ASP A 47 3.41 -2.73 -8.21
C ASP A 47 4.83 -2.14 -8.18
N ARG A 48 5.73 -2.78 -7.45
CA ARG A 48 7.09 -2.32 -7.21
C ARG A 48 7.09 -0.94 -6.54
N ASP A 49 7.54 0.12 -7.17
CA ASP A 49 7.51 1.47 -6.60
C ASP A 49 6.40 2.33 -7.18
N ARG A 50 5.44 1.72 -7.87
CA ARG A 50 4.28 2.41 -8.43
C ARG A 50 3.02 2.04 -7.68
N ILE A 51 2.19 3.04 -7.41
CA ILE A 51 0.92 2.84 -6.71
C ILE A 51 -0.18 3.40 -7.59
N TYR A 52 -1.17 2.55 -7.88
CA TYR A 52 -2.35 2.92 -8.65
C TYR A 52 -3.51 3.12 -7.70
N PHE A 53 -4.25 4.22 -7.87
CA PHE A 53 -5.42 4.50 -7.05
C PHE A 53 -6.64 4.63 -7.91
N GLU A 54 -7.78 4.11 -7.42
CA GLU A 54 -9.08 4.35 -8.02
C GLU A 54 -9.35 5.86 -8.02
N ALA A 55 -10.05 6.34 -9.06
CA ALA A 55 -10.36 7.76 -9.19
C ALA A 55 -11.02 8.28 -7.92
N GLY A 56 -10.48 9.36 -7.35
CA GLY A 56 -10.97 9.97 -6.14
C GLY A 56 -10.48 9.33 -4.85
N ALA A 57 -9.77 8.21 -4.89
CA ALA A 57 -9.28 7.54 -3.69
C ALA A 57 -7.97 8.12 -3.15
N TYR A 58 -7.20 8.78 -4.01
CA TYR A 58 -5.92 9.36 -3.61
C TYR A 58 -6.15 10.72 -2.96
N ARG A 59 -6.26 10.73 -1.63
CA ARG A 59 -6.55 11.92 -0.84
C ARG A 59 -5.41 12.16 0.15
N LEU A 60 -4.67 13.23 -0.03
CA LEU A 60 -3.54 13.59 0.84
C LEU A 60 -3.92 14.57 1.94
N ASP A 61 -5.17 15.05 1.94
CA ASP A 61 -5.69 16.03 2.87
C ASP A 61 -6.44 15.41 4.05
N THR A 62 -6.48 14.08 4.14
CA THR A 62 -7.18 13.38 5.23
C THR A 62 -6.29 12.31 5.86
N PRO A 63 -6.50 12.01 7.16
CA PRO A 63 -5.79 10.89 7.80
C PRO A 63 -6.05 9.55 7.11
N GLU A 64 -7.28 9.33 6.64
CA GLU A 64 -7.65 8.10 5.93
C GLU A 64 -6.88 7.96 4.62
N GLY A 65 -6.77 9.05 3.87
CA GLY A 65 -6.05 9.03 2.59
C GLY A 65 -4.56 8.82 2.76
N LEU A 66 -3.96 9.45 3.77
CA LEU A 66 -2.54 9.25 4.08
C LEU A 66 -2.28 7.82 4.58
N ALA A 67 -3.22 7.27 5.36
CA ALA A 67 -3.12 5.89 5.83
C ALA A 67 -3.20 4.90 4.66
N LEU A 68 -4.11 5.13 3.72
CA LEU A 68 -4.22 4.29 2.52
C LEU A 68 -2.93 4.35 1.70
N LEU A 69 -2.38 5.55 1.51
CA LEU A 69 -1.10 5.72 0.82
C LEU A 69 -0.01 4.92 1.53
N ALA A 70 0.06 5.03 2.87
CA ALA A 70 1.07 4.32 3.66
C ALA A 70 0.93 2.79 3.54
N HIS A 71 -0.30 2.29 3.45
CA HIS A 71 -0.54 0.86 3.21
C HIS A 71 0.14 0.42 1.90
N GLU A 72 -0.10 1.18 0.82
CA GLU A 72 0.48 0.84 -0.48
C GLU A 72 1.99 1.05 -0.52
N VAL A 73 2.50 2.09 0.15
CA VAL A 73 3.95 2.31 0.25
C VAL A 73 4.62 1.15 0.99
N THR A 74 3.93 0.56 1.97
CA THR A 74 4.45 -0.62 2.66
C THR A 74 4.70 -1.76 1.67
N HIS A 75 3.77 -1.98 0.73
CA HIS A 75 3.98 -2.98 -0.32
C HIS A 75 5.17 -2.61 -1.23
N CYS A 76 5.34 -1.33 -1.57
CA CYS A 76 6.51 -0.89 -2.33
C CYS A 76 7.81 -1.24 -1.60
N ARG A 77 7.86 -0.98 -0.29
CA ARG A 77 9.02 -1.33 0.53
C ARG A 77 9.25 -2.83 0.57
N GLN A 78 8.18 -3.62 0.63
CA GLN A 78 8.28 -5.09 0.60
C GLN A 78 8.88 -5.58 -0.72
N TYR A 79 8.43 -5.01 -1.84
CA TYR A 79 9.03 -5.30 -3.15
C TYR A 79 10.51 -4.96 -3.18
N HIS A 80 10.87 -3.81 -2.64
CA HIS A 80 12.26 -3.36 -2.60
C HIS A 80 13.13 -4.29 -1.75
N ARG A 81 12.60 -4.70 -0.58
CA ARG A 81 13.34 -5.54 0.37
C ARG A 81 13.52 -6.96 -0.13
N HIS A 82 12.51 -7.54 -0.74
CA HIS A 82 12.51 -8.96 -1.11
C HIS A 82 12.71 -9.23 -2.59
N GLY A 83 12.58 -8.23 -3.44
CA GLY A 83 12.62 -8.39 -4.90
C GLY A 83 11.25 -8.77 -5.45
N THR A 84 11.02 -8.42 -6.72
CA THR A 84 9.71 -8.53 -7.35
C THR A 84 9.15 -9.96 -7.35
N TRP A 85 9.95 -10.92 -7.82
CA TRP A 85 9.46 -12.28 -7.98
C TRP A 85 9.30 -13.01 -6.66
N ARG A 86 10.21 -12.77 -5.71
CA ARG A 86 10.11 -13.37 -4.38
C ARG A 86 8.89 -12.84 -3.63
N PHE A 87 8.66 -11.53 -3.71
CA PHE A 87 7.47 -10.93 -3.10
C PHE A 87 6.20 -11.56 -3.67
N ARG A 88 6.09 -11.62 -5.00
CA ARG A 88 4.88 -12.17 -5.65
C ARG A 88 4.68 -13.64 -5.35
N ALA A 89 5.77 -14.43 -5.37
CA ALA A 89 5.69 -15.85 -5.07
C ALA A 89 5.21 -16.10 -3.64
N ARG A 90 5.79 -15.38 -2.68
CA ARG A 90 5.41 -15.51 -1.27
C ARG A 90 3.98 -15.03 -1.02
N TYR A 91 3.58 -13.96 -1.69
CA TYR A 91 2.24 -13.41 -1.57
C TYR A 91 1.21 -14.45 -2.03
N LEU A 92 1.39 -14.99 -3.23
CA LEU A 92 0.49 -16.00 -3.79
C LEU A 92 0.50 -17.28 -2.97
N TRP A 93 1.68 -17.73 -2.55
CA TRP A 93 1.78 -18.94 -1.72
C TRP A 93 1.01 -18.78 -0.43
N SER A 94 1.15 -17.65 0.26
CA SER A 94 0.42 -17.40 1.50
C SER A 94 -1.08 -17.43 1.29
N TYR A 95 -1.56 -16.85 0.19
CA TYR A 95 -2.97 -16.86 -0.14
C TYR A 95 -3.47 -18.29 -0.35
N PHE A 96 -2.80 -19.05 -1.22
CA PHE A 96 -3.22 -20.42 -1.53
C PHE A 96 -3.11 -21.33 -0.32
N HIS A 97 -2.08 -21.17 0.49
CA HIS A 97 -1.93 -21.92 1.73
C HIS A 97 -3.12 -21.69 2.66
N GLY A 98 -3.56 -20.46 2.80
CA GLY A 98 -4.76 -20.15 3.59
C GLY A 98 -5.99 -20.83 3.03
N ARG A 99 -6.19 -20.77 1.71
CA ARG A 99 -7.32 -21.45 1.06
C ARG A 99 -7.30 -22.95 1.27
N LEU A 100 -6.13 -23.55 1.15
CA LEU A 100 -5.97 -25.00 1.38
C LEU A 100 -6.27 -25.39 2.81
N ASN A 101 -6.10 -24.47 3.76
CA ASN A 101 -6.40 -24.71 5.17
C ASN A 101 -7.83 -24.30 5.56
N GLY A 102 -8.70 -24.12 4.59
CA GLY A 102 -10.12 -23.90 4.83
C GLY A 102 -10.54 -22.44 4.98
N MET A 103 -9.63 -21.48 4.79
CA MET A 103 -9.99 -20.08 4.87
C MET A 103 -10.79 -19.65 3.63
N SER A 104 -11.74 -18.73 3.83
CA SER A 104 -12.40 -18.06 2.71
C SER A 104 -11.38 -17.22 1.95
N GLY A 105 -11.74 -16.75 0.74
CA GLY A 105 -10.85 -15.88 -0.02
C GLY A 105 -10.50 -14.62 0.76
N LYS A 106 -11.48 -14.02 1.45
CA LYS A 106 -11.26 -12.83 2.26
C LYS A 106 -10.33 -13.12 3.45
N GLU A 107 -10.57 -14.22 4.17
CA GLU A 107 -9.74 -14.60 5.30
C GLU A 107 -8.30 -14.90 4.87
N ALA A 108 -8.13 -15.63 3.76
CA ALA A 108 -6.81 -15.94 3.23
C ALA A 108 -6.05 -14.66 2.88
N TYR A 109 -6.73 -13.70 2.24
CA TYR A 109 -6.14 -12.41 1.90
C TYR A 109 -5.72 -11.64 3.16
N LEU A 110 -6.63 -11.55 4.14
CA LEU A 110 -6.36 -10.80 5.38
C LEU A 110 -5.21 -11.40 6.19
N ASN A 111 -4.93 -12.69 6.00
CA ASN A 111 -3.89 -13.39 6.75
C ASN A 111 -2.55 -13.49 6.01
N ILE A 112 -2.43 -12.89 4.82
CA ILE A 112 -1.14 -12.80 4.14
C ILE A 112 -0.23 -11.92 4.99
N PRO A 113 0.97 -12.39 5.39
CA PRO A 113 1.86 -11.60 6.25
C PRO A 113 2.17 -10.22 5.70
N TYR A 114 2.34 -10.08 4.39
CA TYR A 114 2.58 -8.77 3.77
C TYR A 114 1.39 -7.82 3.95
N GLU A 115 0.16 -8.35 3.92
CA GLU A 115 -1.03 -7.53 4.15
C GLU A 115 -1.19 -7.16 5.62
N ILE A 116 -0.83 -8.07 6.52
CA ILE A 116 -0.86 -7.78 7.96
C ILE A 116 0.09 -6.62 8.27
N GLU A 117 1.31 -6.67 7.77
CA GLU A 117 2.28 -5.59 7.97
C GLU A 117 1.76 -4.26 7.41
N ALA A 118 1.18 -4.28 6.20
CA ALA A 118 0.67 -3.07 5.57
C ALA A 118 -0.47 -2.46 6.39
N ARG A 119 -1.38 -3.29 6.94
CA ARG A 119 -2.46 -2.78 7.79
C ARG A 119 -1.95 -2.22 9.11
N GLU A 120 -0.87 -2.80 9.66
CA GLU A 120 -0.27 -2.27 10.89
C GLU A 120 0.32 -0.88 10.67
N VAL A 121 1.04 -0.68 9.56
CA VAL A 121 1.58 0.63 9.22
C VAL A 121 0.45 1.62 8.96
N GLU A 122 -0.55 1.19 8.22
CA GLU A 122 -1.74 2.01 7.93
C GLU A 122 -2.39 2.50 9.22
N ALA A 123 -2.59 1.62 10.19
CA ALA A 123 -3.20 1.98 11.47
C ALA A 123 -2.36 2.99 12.24
N ARG A 124 -1.03 2.80 12.27
CA ARG A 124 -0.15 3.72 12.97
C ARG A 124 -0.14 5.11 12.31
N VAL A 125 -0.13 5.15 10.99
CA VAL A 125 -0.18 6.41 10.26
C VAL A 125 -1.51 7.11 10.54
N TYR A 126 -2.61 6.36 10.45
CA TYR A 126 -3.94 6.92 10.71
C TYR A 126 -4.00 7.59 12.09
N LEU A 127 -3.58 6.87 13.14
CA LEU A 127 -3.63 7.38 14.50
C LEU A 127 -2.73 8.62 14.67
N THR A 128 -1.55 8.60 14.08
CA THR A 128 -0.63 9.74 14.17
C THR A 128 -1.22 10.98 13.48
N MET A 129 -1.78 10.80 12.29
CA MET A 129 -2.36 11.92 11.55
C MET A 129 -3.60 12.48 12.23
N LYS A 130 -4.41 11.60 12.86
CA LYS A 130 -5.56 12.05 13.65
C LYS A 130 -5.13 12.93 14.82
N ARG A 131 -4.06 12.53 15.53
CA ARG A 131 -3.54 13.32 16.64
C ARG A 131 -3.03 14.69 16.18
N LEU A 132 -2.34 14.74 15.06
CA LEU A 132 -1.85 16.01 14.51
C LEU A 132 -3.00 16.93 14.11
N GLN A 133 -4.08 16.36 13.60
CA GLN A 133 -5.25 17.11 13.20
C GLN A 133 -5.99 17.70 14.41
N GLU A 134 -5.94 17.03 15.56
CA GLU A 134 -6.63 17.44 16.78
C GLU A 134 -5.88 18.50 17.59
N ASN A 135 -4.62 18.76 17.25
CA ASN A 135 -3.77 19.75 17.96
C ASN A 135 -3.83 21.14 17.36
#